data_aa98b9b7e773ee4b2094e36f7c843b04
#
_entry.id   aa98b9b7e773ee4b2094e36f7c843b04
#
_cell.length_a   1.000
_cell.length_b   1.000
_cell.length_c   1.000
_cell.angle_alpha   90.00
_cell.angle_beta   90.00
_cell.angle_gamma   90.00
#
_symmetry.space_group_name_H-M   'P 1'
#
loop_
_entity.id
_entity.type
_entity.pdbx_description
1 polymer ?
#
loop_
_entity_poly.entity_id
_entity_poly.type
_entity_poly.pdbx_seq_one_letter_code
_entity_poly.pdbx_strand_id
1 'polypeptide(L)'
;CIFAVDSTAGSTWMGSHAPLLDISADALVEFETVVYPVPQYDPEHISMISQGPSMCLFNKEDPQEVLASWLFMQYLLTDSVQIGYSSTEGYVPVTTKAQRSEDYQGYLSKAGSDDDAHYSVKMDAVNLLLNNTDKTFTTAVFNGSASLRNAAGELIEDVTKSVRRKKTVDDDFITALYADVQSLYRLDQIQQSGAASRDLGP
;
A
#
# COMPACT_ATOMS: atom_id res chain seq x y z
N CYS A 1 16.22 -6.92 -11.58
CA CYS A 1 15.72 -5.62 -11.10
C CYS A 1 16.68 -5.10 -10.05
N ILE A 2 17.05 -3.80 -10.11
CA ILE A 2 17.94 -3.20 -9.10
C ILE A 2 17.14 -2.62 -7.94
N PHE A 3 15.94 -2.15 -8.21
CA PHE A 3 14.98 -1.70 -7.18
C PHE A 3 13.54 -1.96 -7.65
N ALA A 4 12.66 -2.11 -6.69
CA ALA A 4 11.22 -2.24 -6.88
C ALA A 4 10.49 -1.30 -5.92
N VAL A 5 9.32 -0.82 -6.32
CA VAL A 5 8.41 -0.05 -5.48
C VAL A 5 7.18 -0.91 -5.24
N ASP A 6 6.90 -1.19 -3.99
CA ASP A 6 5.77 -2.03 -3.60
C ASP A 6 5.24 -1.61 -2.22
N SER A 7 4.19 -2.28 -1.77
CA SER A 7 3.64 -2.17 -0.42
C SER A 7 4.44 -3.04 0.57
N THR A 8 4.26 -2.80 1.88
CA THR A 8 4.84 -3.67 2.91
C THR A 8 4.37 -5.11 2.78
N ALA A 9 3.14 -5.36 2.34
CA ALA A 9 2.64 -6.71 2.06
C ALA A 9 3.39 -7.38 0.91
N GLY A 10 3.74 -6.63 -0.15
CA GLY A 10 4.53 -7.14 -1.27
C GLY A 10 5.96 -7.52 -0.90
N SER A 11 6.51 -6.99 0.20
CA SER A 11 7.87 -7.27 0.65
C SER A 11 8.12 -8.75 0.96
N THR A 12 7.07 -9.51 1.29
CA THR A 12 7.13 -10.97 1.50
C THR A 12 7.64 -11.72 0.26
N TRP A 13 7.48 -11.15 -0.91
CA TRP A 13 7.84 -11.74 -2.20
C TRP A 13 9.12 -11.14 -2.80
N MET A 14 9.83 -10.30 -2.06
CA MET A 14 11.03 -9.60 -2.51
C MET A 14 12.29 -10.23 -1.91
N GLY A 15 13.38 -10.20 -2.69
CA GLY A 15 14.67 -10.69 -2.24
C GLY A 15 15.00 -12.11 -2.69
N SER A 16 16.27 -12.51 -2.47
CA SER A 16 16.80 -13.79 -2.92
C SER A 16 16.28 -15.02 -2.14
N HIS A 17 15.80 -14.79 -0.93
CA HIS A 17 15.26 -15.83 -0.04
C HIS A 17 13.75 -15.73 0.16
N ALA A 18 13.06 -14.99 -0.72
CA ALA A 18 11.61 -14.92 -0.68
C ALA A 18 11.00 -16.32 -0.80
N PRO A 19 9.91 -16.64 -0.07
CA PRO A 19 9.28 -17.96 -0.06
C PRO A 19 8.54 -18.31 -1.37
N LEU A 20 8.97 -17.78 -2.50
CA LEU A 20 8.51 -18.10 -3.85
C LEU A 20 9.36 -19.23 -4.43
N LEU A 21 8.88 -20.44 -4.40
CA LEU A 21 9.68 -21.63 -4.48
C LEU A 21 9.63 -22.44 -5.78
N ASP A 22 9.24 -21.85 -6.89
CA ASP A 22 9.35 -22.51 -8.20
C ASP A 22 10.71 -22.28 -8.90
N ILE A 23 11.68 -21.73 -8.18
CA ILE A 23 13.03 -21.51 -8.71
C ILE A 23 13.95 -22.60 -8.17
N SER A 24 14.65 -23.32 -9.06
CA SER A 24 15.63 -24.31 -8.66
C SER A 24 16.82 -23.66 -7.93
N ALA A 25 17.36 -24.34 -6.92
CA ALA A 25 18.41 -23.78 -6.05
C ALA A 25 19.68 -23.33 -6.83
N ASP A 26 19.97 -23.97 -7.96
CA ASP A 26 21.08 -23.63 -8.86
C ASP A 26 20.84 -22.37 -9.71
N ALA A 27 19.59 -21.92 -9.78
CA ALA A 27 19.21 -20.68 -10.47
C ALA A 27 19.04 -19.48 -9.53
N LEU A 28 19.15 -19.70 -8.20
CA LEU A 28 19.09 -18.63 -7.22
C LEU A 28 20.34 -17.77 -7.31
N VAL A 29 20.13 -16.44 -7.35
CA VAL A 29 21.20 -15.45 -7.25
C VAL A 29 21.10 -14.80 -5.88
N GLU A 30 22.15 -14.94 -5.09
CA GLU A 30 22.24 -14.27 -3.79
C GLU A 30 22.53 -12.78 -3.98
N PHE A 31 21.73 -11.95 -3.32
CA PHE A 31 21.93 -10.51 -3.26
C PHE A 31 21.32 -9.96 -1.95
N GLU A 32 21.90 -8.91 -1.45
CA GLU A 32 21.34 -8.19 -0.31
C GLU A 32 20.13 -7.34 -0.75
N THR A 33 19.07 -7.40 0.02
CA THR A 33 17.87 -6.58 -0.17
C THR A 33 17.75 -5.63 1.01
N VAL A 34 17.62 -4.34 0.73
CA VAL A 34 17.39 -3.29 1.72
C VAL A 34 16.05 -2.60 1.46
N VAL A 35 15.40 -2.16 2.51
CA VAL A 35 14.09 -1.51 2.46
C VAL A 35 14.23 -0.04 2.81
N TYR A 36 13.70 0.82 1.95
CA TYR A 36 13.68 2.27 2.13
C TYR A 36 12.28 2.82 1.89
N PRO A 37 11.96 4.02 2.39
CA PRO A 37 10.75 4.72 1.99
C PRO A 37 10.69 4.88 0.47
N VAL A 38 9.47 4.86 -0.09
CA VAL A 38 9.27 5.17 -1.51
C VAL A 38 9.95 6.52 -1.86
N PRO A 39 10.58 6.66 -3.04
CA PRO A 39 11.23 7.90 -3.42
C PRO A 39 10.30 9.11 -3.25
N GLN A 40 10.81 10.17 -2.65
CA GLN A 40 10.08 11.40 -2.35
C GLN A 40 10.61 12.55 -3.20
N TYR A 41 9.73 13.48 -3.57
CA TYR A 41 10.15 14.74 -4.16
C TYR A 41 10.93 15.59 -3.13
N ASP A 42 10.45 15.61 -1.90
CA ASP A 42 11.12 16.24 -0.77
C ASP A 42 11.46 15.16 0.27
N PRO A 43 12.71 14.75 0.38
CA PRO A 43 13.13 13.70 1.31
C PRO A 43 13.04 14.12 2.79
N GLU A 44 12.93 15.41 3.10
CA GLU A 44 12.72 15.89 4.47
C GLU A 44 11.25 15.77 4.91
N HIS A 45 10.33 15.70 3.94
CA HIS A 45 8.90 15.58 4.17
C HIS A 45 8.36 14.27 3.59
N ILE A 46 8.75 13.15 4.19
CA ILE A 46 8.29 11.83 3.77
C ILE A 46 6.77 11.74 3.91
N SER A 47 6.11 11.27 2.85
CA SER A 47 4.67 11.02 2.84
C SER A 47 4.40 9.70 2.13
N MET A 48 3.82 8.75 2.85
CA MET A 48 3.55 7.40 2.36
C MET A 48 2.05 7.13 2.36
N ILE A 49 1.56 6.50 1.29
CA ILE A 49 0.15 6.15 1.21
C ILE A 49 -0.14 4.96 2.14
N SER A 50 -1.14 5.11 3.01
CA SER A 50 -1.70 4.01 3.79
C SER A 50 -2.75 3.30 2.96
N GLN A 51 -2.52 2.04 2.66
CA GLN A 51 -3.41 1.16 1.91
C GLN A 51 -3.61 -0.14 2.68
N GLY A 52 -4.68 -0.86 2.36
CA GLY A 52 -4.93 -2.17 2.93
C GLY A 52 -6.35 -2.65 2.64
N PRO A 53 -6.64 -3.91 2.95
CA PRO A 53 -8.00 -4.42 2.90
C PRO A 53 -8.89 -3.63 3.88
N SER A 54 -10.09 -3.32 3.44
CA SER A 54 -11.09 -2.63 4.26
C SER A 54 -12.34 -3.47 4.37
N MET A 55 -12.99 -3.43 5.52
CA MET A 55 -14.29 -4.08 5.73
C MET A 55 -15.39 -3.05 5.68
N CYS A 56 -16.48 -3.39 4.97
CA CYS A 56 -17.67 -2.58 4.89
C CYS A 56 -18.86 -3.37 5.42
N LEU A 57 -19.64 -2.75 6.29
CA LEU A 57 -20.90 -3.29 6.76
C LEU A 57 -22.03 -2.75 5.89
N PHE A 58 -22.75 -3.66 5.21
CA PHE A 58 -23.91 -3.30 4.42
C PHE A 58 -25.17 -3.35 5.28
N ASN A 59 -26.07 -2.39 5.08
CA ASN A 59 -27.39 -2.44 5.65
C ASN A 59 -28.21 -3.53 4.95
N LYS A 60 -28.91 -4.36 5.74
CA LYS A 60 -29.79 -5.43 5.27
C LYS A 60 -31.15 -5.30 5.91
N GLU A 61 -32.16 -5.98 5.32
CA GLU A 61 -33.52 -5.97 5.84
C GLU A 61 -33.62 -6.67 7.20
N ASP A 62 -32.87 -7.77 7.41
CA ASP A 62 -32.80 -8.46 8.68
C ASP A 62 -31.74 -7.84 9.60
N PRO A 63 -32.15 -7.19 10.71
CA PRO A 63 -31.23 -6.59 11.66
C PRO A 63 -30.36 -7.63 12.38
N GLN A 64 -30.73 -8.90 12.42
CA GLN A 64 -29.90 -9.95 13.02
C GLN A 64 -28.68 -10.27 12.13
N GLU A 65 -28.85 -10.23 10.80
CA GLU A 65 -27.72 -10.38 9.89
C GLU A 65 -26.72 -9.21 10.02
N VAL A 66 -27.25 -8.00 10.21
CA VAL A 66 -26.40 -6.81 10.44
C VAL A 66 -25.63 -6.96 11.75
N LEU A 67 -26.33 -7.37 12.83
CA LEU A 67 -25.69 -7.59 14.12
C LEU A 67 -24.62 -8.70 14.07
N ALA A 68 -24.92 -9.82 13.43
CA ALA A 68 -23.97 -10.91 13.26
C ALA A 68 -22.71 -10.46 12.49
N SER A 69 -22.89 -9.70 11.42
CA SER A 69 -21.80 -9.13 10.64
C SER A 69 -20.96 -8.15 11.48
N TRP A 70 -21.62 -7.32 12.29
CA TRP A 70 -20.93 -6.41 13.21
C TRP A 70 -20.10 -7.16 14.26
N LEU A 71 -20.66 -8.19 14.87
CA LEU A 71 -19.94 -9.02 15.85
C LEU A 71 -18.74 -9.72 15.22
N PHE A 72 -18.86 -10.18 13.97
CA PHE A 72 -17.74 -10.75 13.24
C PHE A 72 -16.65 -9.70 12.98
N MET A 73 -17.00 -8.48 12.59
CA MET A 73 -16.03 -7.38 12.46
C MET A 73 -15.32 -7.08 13.78
N GLN A 74 -16.06 -7.07 14.91
CA GLN A 74 -15.45 -6.90 16.23
C GLN A 74 -14.48 -8.04 16.59
N TYR A 75 -14.81 -9.27 16.22
CA TYR A 75 -13.90 -10.41 16.40
C TYR A 75 -12.60 -10.22 15.60
N LEU A 76 -12.68 -9.76 14.35
CA LEU A 76 -11.51 -9.49 13.52
C LEU A 76 -10.61 -8.36 14.08
N LEU A 77 -11.16 -7.47 14.91
CA LEU A 77 -10.41 -6.41 15.60
C LEU A 77 -9.81 -6.86 16.95
N THR A 78 -9.98 -8.12 17.35
CA THR A 78 -9.28 -8.64 18.54
C THR A 78 -7.77 -8.71 18.31
N ASP A 79 -6.98 -8.48 19.36
CA ASP A 79 -5.51 -8.45 19.27
C ASP A 79 -4.97 -9.74 18.65
N SER A 80 -5.48 -10.90 19.06
CA SER A 80 -5.01 -12.21 18.57
C SER A 80 -5.24 -12.39 17.06
N VAL A 81 -6.39 -11.95 16.54
CA VAL A 81 -6.69 -12.05 15.10
C VAL A 81 -5.82 -11.08 14.30
N GLN A 82 -5.70 -9.83 14.78
CA GLN A 82 -4.86 -8.83 14.12
C GLN A 82 -3.39 -9.28 14.06
N ILE A 83 -2.85 -9.79 15.16
CA ILE A 83 -1.46 -10.26 15.23
C ILE A 83 -1.28 -11.48 14.32
N GLY A 84 -2.19 -12.45 14.40
CA GLY A 84 -2.13 -13.64 13.56
C GLY A 84 -2.14 -13.31 12.08
N TYR A 85 -3.04 -12.42 11.64
CA TYR A 85 -3.12 -11.98 10.25
C TYR A 85 -1.88 -11.19 9.81
N SER A 86 -1.42 -10.24 10.64
CA SER A 86 -0.24 -9.42 10.34
C SER A 86 1.05 -10.23 10.24
N SER A 87 1.12 -11.36 10.95
CA SER A 87 2.31 -12.23 10.92
C SER A 87 2.43 -13.07 9.64
N THR A 88 1.35 -13.21 8.85
CA THR A 88 1.39 -14.00 7.61
C THR A 88 2.12 -13.28 6.47
N GLU A 89 1.88 -11.97 6.33
CA GLU A 89 2.46 -11.14 5.29
C GLU A 89 2.93 -9.79 5.88
N GLY A 90 3.38 -8.88 5.09
CA GLY A 90 3.88 -7.57 5.54
C GLY A 90 2.81 -6.58 6.02
N TYR A 91 1.71 -7.05 6.57
CA TYR A 91 0.68 -6.22 7.19
C TYR A 91 1.05 -5.84 8.63
N VAL A 92 0.39 -4.83 9.16
CA VAL A 92 0.52 -4.41 10.56
C VAL A 92 -0.84 -4.40 11.24
N PRO A 93 -0.92 -4.68 12.55
CA PRO A 93 -2.17 -4.52 13.30
C PRO A 93 -2.69 -3.08 13.20
N VAL A 94 -4.00 -2.92 13.05
CA VAL A 94 -4.61 -1.59 12.87
C VAL A 94 -4.80 -0.82 14.17
N THR A 95 -4.75 -1.51 15.33
CA THR A 95 -4.89 -0.87 16.64
C THR A 95 -3.56 -0.71 17.33
N THR A 96 -3.33 0.45 17.94
CA THR A 96 -2.14 0.73 18.76
C THR A 96 -1.98 -0.27 19.91
N LYS A 97 -3.10 -0.78 20.44
CA LYS A 97 -3.07 -1.79 21.50
C LYS A 97 -2.42 -3.09 21.00
N ALA A 98 -2.86 -3.61 19.85
CA ALA A 98 -2.28 -4.81 19.27
C ALA A 98 -0.81 -4.59 18.85
N GLN A 99 -0.49 -3.44 18.26
CA GLN A 99 0.88 -3.07 17.90
C GLN A 99 1.85 -3.07 19.10
N ARG A 100 1.38 -2.66 20.29
CA ARG A 100 2.19 -2.56 21.52
C ARG A 100 2.10 -3.80 22.41
N SER A 101 1.35 -4.81 22.03
CA SER A 101 1.21 -6.04 22.80
C SER A 101 2.53 -6.80 22.89
N GLU A 102 2.73 -7.53 23.99
CA GLU A 102 3.91 -8.38 24.17
C GLU A 102 4.04 -9.42 23.06
N ASP A 103 2.94 -10.00 22.62
CA ASP A 103 2.90 -10.99 21.54
C ASP A 103 3.42 -10.43 20.22
N TYR A 104 2.96 -9.24 19.83
CA TYR A 104 3.40 -8.62 18.58
C TYR A 104 4.83 -8.09 18.67
N GLN A 105 5.22 -7.51 19.80
CA GLN A 105 6.61 -7.10 20.04
C GLN A 105 7.55 -8.32 20.09
N GLY A 106 7.09 -9.44 20.65
CA GLY A 106 7.79 -10.72 20.61
C GLY A 106 7.96 -11.24 19.18
N TYR A 107 6.96 -11.08 18.31
CA TYR A 107 7.08 -11.39 16.89
C TYR A 107 8.13 -10.50 16.21
N LEU A 108 8.05 -9.17 16.39
CA LEU A 108 8.98 -8.22 15.80
C LEU A 108 10.43 -8.43 16.27
N SER A 109 10.64 -8.88 17.51
CA SER A 109 11.99 -9.13 18.05
C SER A 109 12.73 -10.29 17.40
N LYS A 110 12.03 -11.13 16.63
CA LYS A 110 12.60 -12.23 15.87
C LYS A 110 13.07 -11.83 14.46
N ALA A 111 13.08 -10.55 14.15
CA ALA A 111 13.64 -10.05 12.89
C ALA A 111 15.07 -10.58 12.70
N GLY A 112 15.36 -11.09 11.51
CA GLY A 112 16.68 -11.68 11.19
C GLY A 112 16.85 -13.14 11.59
N SER A 113 15.82 -13.83 12.07
CA SER A 113 15.86 -15.30 12.25
C SER A 113 15.75 -16.06 10.92
N ASP A 114 15.39 -15.36 9.84
CA ASP A 114 15.32 -15.85 8.46
C ASP A 114 14.52 -17.15 8.24
N ASP A 115 13.51 -17.36 9.05
CA ASP A 115 12.43 -18.30 8.75
C ASP A 115 11.30 -17.61 7.96
N ASP A 116 10.41 -18.41 7.35
CA ASP A 116 9.31 -17.88 6.50
C ASP A 116 8.43 -16.85 7.22
N ALA A 117 8.22 -17.00 8.53
CA ALA A 117 7.43 -16.09 9.33
C ALA A 117 8.16 -14.77 9.64
N HIS A 118 9.49 -14.83 9.79
CA HIS A 118 10.33 -13.70 10.20
C HIS A 118 11.31 -13.28 9.09
N TYR A 119 10.94 -13.48 7.84
CA TYR A 119 11.75 -13.14 6.68
C TYR A 119 12.21 -11.66 6.76
N SER A 120 13.52 -11.43 6.65
CA SER A 120 14.16 -10.14 6.96
C SER A 120 13.55 -8.97 6.19
N VAL A 121 13.38 -9.10 4.88
CA VAL A 121 12.81 -7.99 4.05
C VAL A 121 11.39 -7.63 4.47
N LYS A 122 10.56 -8.62 4.81
CA LYS A 122 9.22 -8.39 5.35
C LYS A 122 9.27 -7.66 6.69
N MET A 123 10.14 -8.10 7.58
CA MET A 123 10.27 -7.51 8.92
C MET A 123 10.80 -6.08 8.85
N ASP A 124 11.74 -5.79 7.95
CA ASP A 124 12.28 -4.46 7.72
C ASP A 124 11.20 -3.52 7.16
N ALA A 125 10.37 -3.99 6.22
CA ALA A 125 9.25 -3.22 5.68
C ALA A 125 8.20 -2.90 6.75
N VAL A 126 7.86 -3.87 7.60
CA VAL A 126 6.94 -3.69 8.72
C VAL A 126 7.51 -2.67 9.73
N ASN A 127 8.77 -2.79 10.11
CA ASN A 127 9.43 -1.86 11.02
C ASN A 127 9.52 -0.44 10.42
N LEU A 128 9.82 -0.33 9.11
CA LEU A 128 9.80 0.94 8.41
C LEU A 128 8.43 1.63 8.53
N LEU A 129 7.35 0.89 8.28
CA LEU A 129 5.98 1.41 8.41
C LEU A 129 5.66 1.82 9.84
N LEU A 130 5.92 0.95 10.82
CA LEU A 130 5.59 1.22 12.22
C LEU A 130 6.33 2.44 12.78
N ASN A 131 7.57 2.67 12.34
CA ASN A 131 8.37 3.82 12.75
C ASN A 131 7.99 5.12 12.03
N ASN A 132 7.10 5.07 11.03
CA ASN A 132 6.70 6.22 10.23
C ASN A 132 5.18 6.32 10.06
N THR A 133 4.40 5.80 10.98
CA THR A 133 2.93 5.85 10.91
C THR A 133 2.38 7.27 10.89
N ASP A 134 3.06 8.21 11.53
CA ASP A 134 2.75 9.64 11.51
C ASP A 134 2.98 10.31 10.15
N LYS A 135 3.72 9.65 9.26
CA LYS A 135 4.03 10.11 7.90
C LYS A 135 3.16 9.41 6.84
N THR A 136 2.11 8.74 7.28
CA THR A 136 1.18 8.09 6.36
C THR A 136 -0.05 8.95 6.10
N PHE A 137 -0.64 8.80 4.92
CA PHE A 137 -1.91 9.43 4.56
C PHE A 137 -2.83 8.45 3.85
N THR A 138 -4.12 8.71 3.89
CA THR A 138 -5.12 8.00 3.10
C THR A 138 -5.59 8.88 1.95
N THR A 139 -5.81 8.30 0.77
CA THR A 139 -6.35 9.05 -0.36
C THR A 139 -7.80 9.44 -0.11
N ALA A 140 -8.14 10.68 -0.44
CA ALA A 140 -9.52 11.13 -0.39
C ALA A 140 -10.41 10.29 -1.34
N VAL A 141 -11.61 9.97 -0.87
CA VAL A 141 -12.63 9.25 -1.66
C VAL A 141 -13.65 10.27 -2.13
N PHE A 142 -13.77 10.43 -3.44
CA PHE A 142 -14.73 11.30 -4.10
C PHE A 142 -15.16 10.72 -5.43
N ASN A 143 -16.22 11.28 -6.00
CA ASN A 143 -16.71 10.82 -7.30
C ASN A 143 -15.66 11.10 -8.39
N GLY A 144 -15.14 10.07 -9.03
CA GLY A 144 -14.04 10.19 -10.00
C GLY A 144 -12.64 9.91 -9.45
N SER A 145 -12.48 9.57 -8.15
CA SER A 145 -11.16 9.26 -7.57
C SER A 145 -10.44 8.12 -8.28
N ALA A 146 -11.17 7.11 -8.76
CA ALA A 146 -10.61 6.02 -9.56
C ALA A 146 -10.07 6.51 -10.92
N SER A 147 -10.80 7.40 -11.60
CA SER A 147 -10.36 8.00 -12.86
C SER A 147 -9.08 8.82 -12.68
N LEU A 148 -9.00 9.61 -11.62
CA LEU A 148 -7.80 10.39 -11.30
C LEU A 148 -6.59 9.50 -11.03
N ARG A 149 -6.78 8.41 -10.29
CA ARG A 149 -5.71 7.43 -10.02
C ARG A 149 -5.21 6.76 -11.30
N ASN A 150 -6.12 6.33 -12.18
CA ASN A 150 -5.77 5.72 -13.44
C ASN A 150 -5.03 6.70 -14.36
N ALA A 151 -5.50 7.96 -14.41
CA ALA A 151 -4.85 9.03 -15.17
C ALA A 151 -3.39 9.26 -14.70
N ALA A 152 -3.16 9.31 -13.39
CA ALA A 152 -1.82 9.45 -12.84
C ALA A 152 -0.91 8.26 -13.22
N GLY A 153 -1.43 7.04 -13.17
CA GLY A 153 -0.72 5.84 -13.60
C GLY A 153 -0.33 5.90 -15.08
N GLU A 154 -1.26 6.30 -15.96
CA GLU A 154 -1.01 6.41 -17.40
C GLU A 154 0.04 7.47 -17.74
N LEU A 155 -0.01 8.63 -17.06
CA LEU A 155 1.02 9.66 -17.22
C LEU A 155 2.43 9.11 -16.94
N ILE A 156 2.61 8.40 -15.84
CA ILE A 156 3.91 7.82 -15.46
C ILE A 156 4.32 6.75 -16.48
N GLU A 157 3.38 5.91 -16.89
CA GLU A 157 3.65 4.82 -17.84
C GLU A 157 4.07 5.37 -19.21
N ASP A 158 3.37 6.38 -19.74
CA ASP A 158 3.65 6.94 -21.06
C ASP A 158 4.94 7.74 -21.09
N VAL A 159 5.27 8.47 -20.03
CA VAL A 159 6.58 9.10 -19.88
C VAL A 159 7.67 8.03 -19.89
N THR A 160 7.52 6.98 -19.09
CA THR A 160 8.50 5.89 -19.00
C THR A 160 8.66 5.16 -20.35
N LYS A 161 7.58 4.85 -21.03
CA LYS A 161 7.59 4.25 -22.37
C LYS A 161 8.30 5.16 -23.39
N SER A 162 8.06 6.46 -23.32
CA SER A 162 8.66 7.44 -24.23
C SER A 162 10.16 7.57 -24.03
N VAL A 163 10.62 7.65 -22.79
CA VAL A 163 12.04 7.64 -22.44
C VAL A 163 12.72 6.34 -22.93
N ARG A 164 12.12 5.20 -22.70
CA ARG A 164 12.64 3.88 -23.18
C ARG A 164 12.74 3.83 -24.70
N ARG A 165 11.84 4.51 -25.41
CA ARG A 165 11.85 4.62 -26.88
C ARG A 165 12.75 5.74 -27.39
N LYS A 166 13.53 6.38 -26.50
CA LYS A 166 14.43 7.49 -26.82
C LYS A 166 13.73 8.71 -27.45
N LYS A 167 12.44 8.94 -27.10
CA LYS A 167 11.74 10.15 -27.47
C LYS A 167 12.18 11.28 -26.53
N THR A 168 12.17 12.51 -27.04
CA THR A 168 12.34 13.69 -26.21
C THR A 168 11.12 13.84 -25.29
N VAL A 169 11.37 13.98 -24.00
CA VAL A 169 10.35 14.27 -22.98
C VAL A 169 10.69 15.63 -22.40
N ASP A 170 10.13 16.65 -22.97
CA ASP A 170 10.26 18.04 -22.60
C ASP A 170 8.91 18.60 -22.11
N ASP A 171 8.86 19.87 -21.77
CA ASP A 171 7.67 20.54 -21.25
C ASP A 171 6.50 20.52 -22.24
N ASP A 172 6.77 20.62 -23.55
CA ASP A 172 5.76 20.55 -24.58
C ASP A 172 5.14 19.15 -24.65
N PHE A 173 5.98 18.11 -24.58
CA PHE A 173 5.54 16.72 -24.53
C PHE A 173 4.67 16.47 -23.29
N ILE A 174 5.10 16.91 -22.10
CA ILE A 174 4.35 16.74 -20.85
C ILE A 174 3.02 17.49 -20.91
N THR A 175 3.01 18.70 -21.45
CA THR A 175 1.79 19.51 -21.59
C THR A 175 0.78 18.82 -22.52
N ALA A 176 1.22 18.34 -23.66
CA ALA A 176 0.37 17.59 -24.58
C ALA A 176 -0.18 16.30 -23.98
N LEU A 177 0.69 15.50 -23.37
CA LEU A 177 0.31 14.26 -22.70
C LEU A 177 -0.71 14.51 -21.58
N TYR A 178 -0.52 15.55 -20.78
CA TYR A 178 -1.46 15.91 -19.72
C TYR A 178 -2.83 16.30 -20.30
N ALA A 179 -2.87 17.06 -21.39
CA ALA A 179 -4.12 17.44 -22.04
C ALA A 179 -4.87 16.20 -22.60
N ASP A 180 -4.15 15.26 -23.19
CA ASP A 180 -4.72 14.01 -23.70
C ASP A 180 -5.31 13.16 -22.58
N VAL A 181 -4.56 12.97 -21.50
CA VAL A 181 -4.99 12.20 -20.33
C VAL A 181 -6.16 12.91 -19.62
N GLN A 182 -6.11 14.23 -19.48
CA GLN A 182 -7.21 15.01 -18.90
C GLN A 182 -8.51 14.80 -19.69
N SER A 183 -8.44 14.80 -21.01
CA SER A 183 -9.59 14.56 -21.89
C SER A 183 -10.10 13.12 -21.79
N LEU A 184 -9.19 12.13 -21.84
CA LEU A 184 -9.51 10.71 -21.80
C LEU A 184 -10.25 10.32 -20.52
N TYR A 185 -9.77 10.81 -19.38
CA TYR A 185 -10.32 10.49 -18.05
C TYR A 185 -11.36 11.52 -17.57
N ARG A 186 -11.71 12.51 -18.38
CA ARG A 186 -12.68 13.56 -18.05
C ARG A 186 -12.39 14.25 -16.72
N LEU A 187 -11.13 14.60 -16.49
CA LEU A 187 -10.69 15.18 -15.22
C LEU A 187 -11.31 16.56 -14.97
N ASP A 188 -11.68 17.31 -16.04
CA ASP A 188 -12.44 18.57 -15.98
C ASP A 188 -13.81 18.40 -15.30
N GLN A 189 -14.45 17.23 -15.47
CA GLN A 189 -15.75 16.95 -14.85
C GLN A 189 -15.63 16.62 -13.36
N ILE A 190 -14.46 16.11 -12.93
CA ILE A 190 -14.19 15.82 -11.52
C ILE A 190 -14.15 17.10 -10.69
N GLN A 191 -13.53 18.16 -11.20
CA GLN A 191 -13.47 19.46 -10.52
C GLN A 191 -14.85 20.09 -10.30
N GLN A 192 -15.79 19.86 -11.19
CA GLN A 192 -17.15 20.37 -11.07
C GLN A 192 -18.00 19.60 -10.05
N SER A 193 -17.74 18.33 -9.83
CA SER A 193 -18.46 17.50 -8.86
C SER A 193 -17.90 17.57 -7.44
N GLY A 194 -16.67 18.02 -7.26
CA GLY A 194 -15.98 18.13 -5.96
C GLY A 194 -16.50 19.23 -5.03
N ALA A 195 -17.40 20.12 -5.50
CA ALA A 195 -17.98 21.18 -4.68
C ALA A 195 -19.06 20.70 -3.68
N ALA A 196 -19.42 19.42 -3.71
CA ALA A 196 -20.34 18.80 -2.75
C ALA A 196 -19.59 17.86 -1.81
N SER A 197 -18.64 18.39 -1.01
CA SER A 197 -18.17 17.68 0.16
C SER A 197 -19.37 17.52 1.10
N ARG A 198 -19.86 16.29 1.25
CA ARG A 198 -20.76 15.97 2.35
C ARG A 198 -19.96 16.20 3.63
N ASP A 199 -20.35 17.21 4.36
CA ASP A 199 -19.93 17.43 5.73
C ASP A 199 -20.44 16.21 6.54
N LEU A 200 -19.57 15.24 6.72
CA LEU A 200 -19.81 14.15 7.65
C LEU A 200 -19.49 14.73 9.01
N GLY A 201 -20.50 15.35 9.63
CA GLY A 201 -20.41 15.90 10.97
C GLY A 201 -19.85 14.87 11.98
N PRO A 202 -19.45 15.37 13.17
CA PRO A 202 -18.71 14.60 14.17
C PRO A 202 -19.43 13.35 14.66
#